data_5e8e9eb3390a5c6dffde9b75f52f9df5
#
_entry.id   5e8e9eb3390a5c6dffde9b75f52f9df5
#
_cell.length_a   1.000
_cell.length_b   1.000
_cell.length_c   1.000
_cell.angle_alpha   90.00
_cell.angle_beta   90.00
_cell.angle_gamma   90.00
#
_symmetry.space_group_name_H-M   'P 1'
#
loop_
_entity.id
_entity.type
_entity.pdbx_description
1 polymer ?
#
loop_
_entity_poly.entity_id
_entity_poly.type
_entity_poly.pdbx_seq_one_letter_code
_entity_poly.pdbx_strand_id
1 'polypeptide(L)'
;MSNNILADLQPHAVFKYFEQICAIPHGSGNVKQISDYLCEFARERNLWFKQDESYNVIIKKPASNSESKAAPVILQGHIDMVAVKTNDKVKDMEKDGLDLYIDDGYVKADRTTLGADDGIAVAYALAILDSKDVCHPPIEAVFTVDEEIGMLGAEAINTDCLEGKIMLNIDSEEEGIFLSGCAGGATLKASYPLKKSDMTGTQMSIKINGLTSGHSGTDIICQRANANILMGRILFDVKECVNIVSISGGEKDNSIAPFADAVIMTQEADKVTELLNNTANVLKEEYSCLLYTSPSPRDGATSR
;
A
#
# COMPACT_ATOMS: atom_id res chain seq x y z
N MET A 1 -13.29 8.88 -24.81
CA MET A 1 -14.46 8.08 -25.29
C MET A 1 -14.48 6.85 -24.44
N SER A 2 -15.52 6.61 -23.62
CA SER A 2 -15.65 5.35 -22.89
C SER A 2 -15.82 4.23 -23.90
N ASN A 3 -14.99 3.22 -23.83
CA ASN A 3 -14.99 2.13 -24.82
C ASN A 3 -16.17 1.16 -24.61
N ASN A 4 -17.02 1.36 -23.60
CA ASN A 4 -18.14 0.48 -23.21
C ASN A 4 -17.75 -1.01 -23.09
N ILE A 5 -16.52 -1.27 -22.64
CA ILE A 5 -15.98 -2.63 -22.53
C ILE A 5 -16.73 -3.44 -21.48
N LEU A 6 -17.18 -2.77 -20.41
CA LEU A 6 -17.86 -3.39 -19.27
C LEU A 6 -19.40 -3.30 -19.37
N ALA A 7 -19.95 -2.83 -20.51
CA ALA A 7 -21.37 -2.50 -20.64
C ALA A 7 -22.32 -3.69 -20.42
N ASP A 8 -21.89 -4.90 -20.73
CA ASP A 8 -22.71 -6.12 -20.61
C ASP A 8 -22.60 -6.80 -19.23
N LEU A 9 -21.75 -6.29 -18.34
CA LEU A 9 -21.56 -6.85 -17.01
C LEU A 9 -22.64 -6.42 -16.03
N GLN A 10 -22.93 -7.27 -15.04
CA GLN A 10 -23.90 -7.00 -13.97
C GLN A 10 -23.19 -6.99 -12.60
N PRO A 11 -23.56 -6.07 -11.72
CA PRO A 11 -24.56 -4.98 -11.84
C PRO A 11 -24.13 -3.86 -12.79
N HIS A 12 -24.92 -3.57 -13.80
CA HIS A 12 -24.58 -2.63 -14.87
C HIS A 12 -24.12 -1.25 -14.36
N ALA A 13 -24.83 -0.69 -13.36
CA ALA A 13 -24.49 0.63 -12.82
C ALA A 13 -23.09 0.65 -12.17
N VAL A 14 -22.71 -0.42 -11.48
CA VAL A 14 -21.39 -0.53 -10.84
C VAL A 14 -20.28 -0.57 -11.89
N PHE A 15 -20.40 -1.46 -12.87
CA PHE A 15 -19.37 -1.58 -13.92
C PHE A 15 -19.29 -0.35 -14.82
N LYS A 16 -20.40 0.35 -15.05
CA LYS A 16 -20.40 1.65 -15.72
C LYS A 16 -19.53 2.68 -14.98
N TYR A 17 -19.70 2.79 -13.66
CA TYR A 17 -18.89 3.74 -12.87
C TYR A 17 -17.45 3.28 -12.73
N PHE A 18 -17.21 1.99 -12.57
CA PHE A 18 -15.85 1.44 -12.53
C PHE A 18 -15.08 1.75 -13.84
N GLU A 19 -15.71 1.57 -15.01
CA GLU A 19 -15.09 1.91 -16.28
C GLU A 19 -14.80 3.42 -16.40
N GLN A 20 -15.68 4.28 -15.88
CA GLN A 20 -15.45 5.72 -15.87
C GLN A 20 -14.28 6.12 -14.96
N ILE A 21 -14.17 5.51 -13.79
CA ILE A 21 -13.04 5.69 -12.86
C ILE A 21 -11.75 5.27 -13.53
N CYS A 22 -11.70 4.09 -14.13
CA CYS A 22 -10.52 3.56 -14.81
C CYS A 22 -10.06 4.43 -16.01
N ALA A 23 -10.95 5.23 -16.59
CA ALA A 23 -10.60 6.18 -17.66
C ALA A 23 -9.88 7.44 -17.15
N ILE A 24 -9.86 7.66 -15.84
CA ILE A 24 -9.20 8.81 -15.19
C ILE A 24 -7.88 8.30 -14.58
N PRO A 25 -6.71 8.92 -14.84
CA PRO A 25 -5.50 8.58 -14.12
C PRO A 25 -5.61 9.02 -12.65
N HIS A 26 -5.44 8.07 -11.72
CA HIS A 26 -5.67 8.29 -10.30
C HIS A 26 -4.69 7.51 -9.39
N GLY A 27 -3.42 7.40 -9.81
CA GLY A 27 -2.39 6.88 -8.91
C GLY A 27 -2.22 7.74 -7.66
N SER A 28 -1.77 7.15 -6.56
CA SER A 28 -1.50 7.86 -5.30
C SER A 28 -0.62 9.09 -5.55
N GLY A 29 -0.99 10.23 -4.96
CA GLY A 29 -0.42 11.55 -5.24
C GLY A 29 -0.96 12.25 -6.50
N ASN A 30 -1.70 11.57 -7.38
CA ASN A 30 -2.29 12.13 -8.60
C ASN A 30 -3.84 12.07 -8.58
N VAL A 31 -4.44 12.46 -7.47
CA VAL A 31 -5.86 12.22 -7.16
C VAL A 31 -6.80 13.36 -7.54
N LYS A 32 -6.25 14.50 -7.99
CA LYS A 32 -7.08 15.69 -8.24
C LYS A 32 -8.17 15.48 -9.29
N GLN A 33 -7.87 14.80 -10.40
CA GLN A 33 -8.81 14.62 -11.49
C GLN A 33 -10.01 13.75 -11.07
N ILE A 34 -9.76 12.66 -10.36
CA ILE A 34 -10.81 11.77 -9.88
C ILE A 34 -11.62 12.44 -8.77
N SER A 35 -11.01 13.22 -7.89
CA SER A 35 -11.71 14.01 -6.89
C SER A 35 -12.62 15.06 -7.52
N ASP A 36 -12.17 15.78 -8.54
CA ASP A 36 -12.97 16.75 -9.29
C ASP A 36 -14.14 16.05 -10.04
N TYR A 37 -13.90 14.85 -10.59
CA TYR A 37 -14.94 14.02 -11.21
C TYR A 37 -16.07 13.68 -10.21
N LEU A 38 -15.72 13.31 -8.97
CA LEU A 38 -16.71 13.04 -7.92
C LEU A 38 -17.54 14.29 -7.55
N CYS A 39 -16.89 15.45 -7.50
CA CYS A 39 -17.58 16.71 -7.26
C CYS A 39 -18.56 17.06 -8.40
N GLU A 40 -18.15 16.84 -9.66
CA GLU A 40 -19.03 17.06 -10.81
C GLU A 40 -20.18 16.06 -10.85
N PHE A 41 -19.90 14.78 -10.55
CA PHE A 41 -20.93 13.75 -10.39
C PHE A 41 -22.01 14.17 -9.39
N ALA A 42 -21.62 14.71 -8.23
CA ALA A 42 -22.55 15.17 -7.21
C ALA A 42 -23.35 16.41 -7.67
N ARG A 43 -22.68 17.36 -8.33
CA ARG A 43 -23.29 18.60 -8.84
C ARG A 43 -24.34 18.30 -9.88
N GLU A 44 -24.10 17.43 -10.85
CA GLU A 44 -25.05 17.01 -11.89
C GLU A 44 -26.33 16.39 -11.30
N ARG A 45 -26.24 15.79 -10.11
CA ARG A 45 -27.34 15.10 -9.42
C ARG A 45 -28.01 15.94 -8.33
N ASN A 46 -27.55 17.19 -8.17
CA ASN A 46 -28.00 18.10 -7.12
C ASN A 46 -27.82 17.48 -5.71
N LEU A 47 -26.76 16.70 -5.50
CA LEU A 47 -26.38 16.15 -4.21
C LEU A 47 -25.49 17.14 -3.46
N TRP A 48 -25.62 17.17 -2.13
CA TRP A 48 -24.70 17.91 -1.30
C TRP A 48 -23.33 17.24 -1.33
N PHE A 49 -22.27 18.02 -1.47
CA PHE A 49 -20.90 17.51 -1.40
C PHE A 49 -19.94 18.52 -0.78
N LYS A 50 -18.83 18.01 -0.28
CA LYS A 50 -17.69 18.77 0.24
C LYS A 50 -16.40 18.12 -0.27
N GLN A 51 -15.54 18.92 -0.89
CA GLN A 51 -14.15 18.56 -1.18
C GLN A 51 -13.27 19.34 -0.20
N ASP A 52 -12.26 18.68 0.38
CA ASP A 52 -11.29 19.32 1.25
C ASP A 52 -9.98 19.69 0.50
N GLU A 53 -9.04 20.31 1.22
CA GLU A 53 -7.75 20.74 0.65
C GLU A 53 -6.86 19.57 0.23
N SER A 54 -7.07 18.38 0.80
CA SER A 54 -6.37 17.14 0.47
C SER A 54 -7.03 16.37 -0.68
N TYR A 55 -8.13 16.88 -1.24
CA TYR A 55 -8.97 16.26 -2.27
C TYR A 55 -9.82 15.08 -1.79
N ASN A 56 -10.03 14.86 -0.49
CA ASN A 56 -11.08 13.97 -0.02
C ASN A 56 -12.45 14.54 -0.41
N VAL A 57 -13.41 13.65 -0.72
CA VAL A 57 -14.75 14.07 -1.10
C VAL A 57 -15.80 13.37 -0.23
N ILE A 58 -16.74 14.13 0.30
CA ILE A 58 -17.91 13.61 1.00
C ILE A 58 -19.14 13.99 0.18
N ILE A 59 -20.00 13.01 -0.14
CA ILE A 59 -21.25 13.22 -0.86
C ILE A 59 -22.40 12.69 -0.01
N LYS A 60 -23.48 13.49 0.16
CA LYS A 60 -24.66 13.08 0.91
C LYS A 60 -25.85 12.91 0.01
N LYS A 61 -26.59 11.80 0.21
CA LYS A 61 -27.86 11.53 -0.46
C LYS A 61 -28.97 11.32 0.57
N PRO A 62 -30.13 12.02 0.48
CA PRO A 62 -31.29 11.74 1.32
C PRO A 62 -31.77 10.30 1.18
N ALA A 63 -32.49 9.78 2.18
CA ALA A 63 -33.14 8.47 2.08
C ALA A 63 -34.04 8.38 0.86
N SER A 64 -34.16 7.20 0.26
CA SER A 64 -35.10 6.94 -0.86
C SER A 64 -36.56 7.14 -0.48
N ASN A 65 -36.90 6.98 0.81
CA ASN A 65 -38.19 7.34 1.39
C ASN A 65 -37.99 8.55 2.30
N SER A 66 -38.65 9.67 1.95
CA SER A 66 -38.59 10.94 2.70
C SER A 66 -39.12 10.86 4.15
N GLU A 67 -39.97 9.87 4.45
CA GLU A 67 -40.49 9.62 5.79
C GLU A 67 -39.55 8.71 6.64
N SER A 68 -38.47 8.25 6.07
CA SER A 68 -37.51 7.39 6.76
C SER A 68 -36.89 8.10 7.98
N LYS A 69 -36.95 7.44 9.14
CA LYS A 69 -36.24 7.86 10.37
C LYS A 69 -34.94 7.10 10.58
N ALA A 70 -34.49 6.36 9.58
CA ALA A 70 -33.23 5.61 9.68
C ALA A 70 -32.05 6.59 9.80
N ALA A 71 -31.08 6.21 10.64
CA ALA A 71 -29.82 6.94 10.72
C ALA A 71 -29.03 6.83 9.40
N PRO A 72 -28.22 7.81 9.04
CA PRO A 72 -27.35 7.72 7.88
C PRO A 72 -26.38 6.54 7.99
N VAL A 73 -26.09 5.95 6.84
CA VAL A 73 -25.03 4.93 6.68
C VAL A 73 -23.90 5.56 5.87
N ILE A 74 -22.67 5.39 6.37
CA ILE A 74 -21.46 5.83 5.69
C ILE A 74 -21.00 4.71 4.76
N LEU A 75 -20.77 5.02 3.50
CA LEU A 75 -20.07 4.16 2.54
C LEU A 75 -18.67 4.77 2.34
N GLN A 76 -17.62 4.03 2.65
CA GLN A 76 -16.26 4.55 2.55
C GLN A 76 -15.43 3.69 1.61
N GLY A 77 -14.62 4.34 0.79
CA GLY A 77 -13.60 3.77 -0.07
C GLY A 77 -12.55 4.80 -0.43
N HIS A 78 -11.35 4.34 -0.82
CA HIS A 78 -10.31 5.26 -1.31
C HIS A 78 -10.34 5.39 -2.84
N ILE A 79 -9.87 6.53 -3.35
CA ILE A 79 -9.97 6.87 -4.79
C ILE A 79 -8.63 6.80 -5.51
N ASP A 80 -7.54 6.62 -4.79
CA ASP A 80 -6.23 6.37 -5.37
C ASP A 80 -6.01 4.89 -5.62
N MET A 81 -4.97 4.58 -6.38
CA MET A 81 -4.53 3.22 -6.67
C MET A 81 -3.02 3.13 -6.77
N VAL A 82 -2.46 1.96 -6.56
CA VAL A 82 -1.07 1.64 -6.94
C VAL A 82 -0.96 1.67 -8.47
N ALA A 83 -0.36 2.72 -9.03
CA ALA A 83 -0.29 2.95 -10.47
C ALA A 83 1.05 2.43 -11.05
N VAL A 84 1.12 1.14 -11.34
CA VAL A 84 2.32 0.51 -11.95
C VAL A 84 2.00 -0.16 -13.27
N LYS A 85 3.04 -0.35 -14.09
CA LYS A 85 2.96 -1.00 -15.40
C LYS A 85 4.16 -1.91 -15.63
N THR A 86 4.06 -2.84 -16.58
CA THR A 86 5.20 -3.63 -17.02
C THR A 86 6.19 -2.76 -17.81
N ASN A 87 7.48 -3.14 -17.81
CA ASN A 87 8.55 -2.36 -18.43
C ASN A 87 8.39 -2.16 -19.94
N ASP A 88 7.68 -3.07 -20.62
CA ASP A 88 7.42 -3.04 -22.06
C ASP A 88 6.13 -2.30 -22.45
N LYS A 89 5.33 -1.87 -21.46
CA LYS A 89 4.12 -1.07 -21.73
C LYS A 89 4.47 0.39 -21.95
N VAL A 90 4.11 0.89 -23.11
CA VAL A 90 4.22 2.33 -23.44
C VAL A 90 2.92 3.01 -22.99
N LYS A 91 2.92 3.58 -21.79
CA LYS A 91 1.80 4.30 -21.17
C LYS A 91 2.33 5.28 -20.13
N ASP A 92 1.75 6.45 -20.04
CA ASP A 92 2.00 7.42 -18.98
C ASP A 92 0.90 7.26 -17.90
N MET A 93 1.25 6.61 -16.79
CA MET A 93 0.29 6.32 -15.71
C MET A 93 -0.21 7.59 -14.99
N GLU A 94 0.45 8.73 -15.19
CA GLU A 94 0.02 10.01 -14.63
C GLU A 94 -1.02 10.73 -15.50
N LYS A 95 -1.13 10.37 -16.80
CA LYS A 95 -1.97 11.07 -17.79
C LYS A 95 -3.00 10.21 -18.47
N ASP A 96 -2.72 8.92 -18.61
CA ASP A 96 -3.53 8.00 -19.40
C ASP A 96 -4.42 7.16 -18.48
N GLY A 97 -5.69 7.02 -18.81
CA GLY A 97 -6.58 6.04 -18.20
C GLY A 97 -6.18 4.60 -18.53
N LEU A 98 -6.77 3.61 -17.90
CA LEU A 98 -6.45 2.19 -18.05
C LEU A 98 -7.04 1.59 -19.33
N ASP A 99 -6.34 0.63 -19.93
CA ASP A 99 -6.82 -0.14 -21.08
C ASP A 99 -7.48 -1.43 -20.58
N LEU A 100 -8.79 -1.37 -20.31
CA LEU A 100 -9.56 -2.49 -19.78
C LEU A 100 -9.84 -3.55 -20.84
N TYR A 101 -9.91 -4.81 -20.42
CA TYR A 101 -10.41 -5.93 -21.20
C TYR A 101 -11.01 -7.01 -20.28
N ILE A 102 -11.79 -7.92 -20.86
CA ILE A 102 -12.38 -9.06 -20.16
C ILE A 102 -11.69 -10.32 -20.66
N ASP A 103 -11.20 -11.15 -19.74
CA ASP A 103 -10.56 -12.41 -20.05
C ASP A 103 -10.89 -13.45 -18.97
N ASP A 104 -11.41 -14.59 -19.40
CA ASP A 104 -11.80 -15.72 -18.55
C ASP A 104 -12.73 -15.33 -17.37
N GLY A 105 -13.69 -14.43 -17.62
CA GLY A 105 -14.64 -13.95 -16.60
C GLY A 105 -14.10 -12.88 -15.65
N TYR A 106 -12.86 -12.42 -15.83
CA TYR A 106 -12.25 -11.37 -15.05
C TYR A 106 -12.11 -10.07 -15.85
N VAL A 107 -12.33 -8.94 -15.18
CA VAL A 107 -11.93 -7.63 -15.68
C VAL A 107 -10.44 -7.44 -15.42
N LYS A 108 -9.70 -7.08 -16.42
CA LYS A 108 -8.25 -6.89 -16.38
C LYS A 108 -7.84 -5.56 -17.04
N ALA A 109 -6.66 -5.06 -16.70
CA ALA A 109 -6.01 -3.94 -17.38
C ALA A 109 -4.76 -4.44 -18.14
N ASP A 110 -4.55 -3.95 -19.37
CA ASP A 110 -3.47 -4.42 -20.24
C ASP A 110 -2.09 -4.00 -19.71
N ARG A 111 -1.40 -4.92 -19.05
CA ARG A 111 -0.04 -4.78 -18.51
C ARG A 111 0.15 -3.63 -17.54
N THR A 112 -0.94 -3.30 -16.79
CA THR A 112 -0.94 -2.35 -15.68
C THR A 112 -1.68 -2.94 -14.50
N THR A 113 -1.57 -2.31 -13.33
CA THR A 113 -2.52 -2.50 -12.22
C THR A 113 -3.92 -2.08 -12.67
N LEU A 114 -4.95 -2.67 -12.06
CA LEU A 114 -6.36 -2.44 -12.40
C LEU A 114 -7.01 -1.34 -11.52
N GLY A 115 -6.55 -1.18 -10.28
CA GLY A 115 -7.17 -0.26 -9.32
C GLY A 115 -8.58 -0.66 -8.89
N ALA A 116 -8.88 -1.97 -8.89
CA ALA A 116 -10.13 -2.47 -8.31
C ALA A 116 -10.17 -2.30 -6.79
N ASP A 117 -9.04 -2.35 -6.16
CA ASP A 117 -8.70 -1.86 -4.84
C ASP A 117 -8.34 -0.37 -4.96
N ASP A 118 -9.17 0.56 -4.50
CA ASP A 118 -10.52 0.36 -3.96
C ASP A 118 -11.57 1.00 -4.91
N GLY A 119 -11.25 1.09 -6.21
CA GLY A 119 -12.14 1.66 -7.25
C GLY A 119 -13.51 0.97 -7.32
N ILE A 120 -13.61 -0.29 -6.86
CA ILE A 120 -14.88 -0.99 -6.84
C ILE A 120 -15.82 -0.44 -5.76
N ALA A 121 -15.32 -0.09 -4.58
CA ALA A 121 -16.11 0.56 -3.54
C ALA A 121 -16.63 1.92 -4.01
N VAL A 122 -15.75 2.69 -4.65
CA VAL A 122 -16.14 3.98 -5.27
C VAL A 122 -17.27 3.76 -6.28
N ALA A 123 -17.15 2.75 -7.15
CA ALA A 123 -18.19 2.42 -8.15
C ALA A 123 -19.52 2.00 -7.50
N TYR A 124 -19.50 1.19 -6.43
CA TYR A 124 -20.69 0.84 -5.66
C TYR A 124 -21.36 2.09 -5.06
N ALA A 125 -20.58 2.94 -4.41
CA ALA A 125 -21.10 4.16 -3.81
C ALA A 125 -21.75 5.08 -4.88
N LEU A 126 -21.08 5.28 -6.03
CA LEU A 126 -21.63 6.07 -7.14
C LEU A 126 -22.91 5.46 -7.72
N ALA A 127 -22.96 4.12 -7.87
CA ALA A 127 -24.15 3.42 -8.33
C ALA A 127 -25.36 3.63 -7.39
N ILE A 128 -25.14 3.60 -6.08
CA ILE A 128 -26.18 3.87 -5.07
C ILE A 128 -26.58 5.35 -5.08
N LEU A 129 -25.59 6.25 -5.16
CA LEU A 129 -25.84 7.69 -5.23
C LEU A 129 -26.65 8.10 -6.47
N ASP A 130 -26.42 7.47 -7.62
CA ASP A 130 -27.16 7.73 -8.87
C ASP A 130 -28.53 7.02 -8.93
N SER A 131 -28.71 5.92 -8.19
CA SER A 131 -29.91 5.09 -8.27
C SER A 131 -31.15 5.84 -7.83
N LYS A 132 -32.28 5.59 -8.57
CA LYS A 132 -33.64 6.02 -8.21
C LYS A 132 -34.49 4.89 -7.68
N ASP A 133 -34.08 3.65 -7.90
CA ASP A 133 -34.88 2.44 -7.66
C ASP A 133 -34.41 1.63 -6.44
N VAL A 134 -33.15 1.84 -6.00
CA VAL A 134 -32.62 1.18 -4.81
C VAL A 134 -33.19 1.85 -3.55
N CYS A 135 -33.82 1.04 -2.68
CA CYS A 135 -34.26 1.51 -1.37
C CYS A 135 -33.07 1.61 -0.42
N HIS A 136 -32.85 2.81 0.15
CA HIS A 136 -31.70 3.06 1.04
C HIS A 136 -32.04 4.09 2.13
N PRO A 137 -31.38 4.02 3.31
CA PRO A 137 -31.39 5.10 4.31
C PRO A 137 -30.66 6.34 3.76
N PRO A 138 -30.59 7.44 4.50
CA PRO A 138 -29.65 8.51 4.12
C PRO A 138 -28.24 7.93 3.95
N ILE A 139 -27.54 8.33 2.90
CA ILE A 139 -26.19 7.87 2.58
C ILE A 139 -25.19 9.01 2.74
N GLU A 140 -24.06 8.73 3.34
CA GLU A 140 -22.89 9.59 3.40
C GLU A 140 -21.72 8.83 2.75
N ALA A 141 -21.47 9.10 1.48
CA ALA A 141 -20.33 8.51 0.78
C ALA A 141 -19.07 9.32 1.09
N VAL A 142 -18.04 8.65 1.62
CA VAL A 142 -16.76 9.23 2.02
C VAL A 142 -15.68 8.64 1.15
N PHE A 143 -15.06 9.47 0.34
CA PHE A 143 -14.00 9.11 -0.58
C PHE A 143 -12.69 9.72 -0.08
N THR A 144 -11.77 8.86 0.34
CA THR A 144 -10.46 9.26 0.84
C THR A 144 -9.39 9.14 -0.25
N VAL A 145 -8.30 9.86 -0.09
CA VAL A 145 -7.15 9.86 -1.00
C VAL A 145 -5.91 9.28 -0.34
N ASP A 146 -4.96 8.83 -1.18
CA ASP A 146 -3.61 8.46 -0.75
C ASP A 146 -3.60 7.41 0.38
N GLU A 147 -4.51 6.42 0.30
CA GLU A 147 -4.55 5.27 1.19
C GLU A 147 -3.27 4.46 1.04
N GLU A 148 -2.90 4.11 -0.20
CA GLU A 148 -1.80 3.24 -0.60
C GLU A 148 -0.40 3.74 -0.22
N ILE A 149 -0.30 5.02 0.13
CA ILE A 149 0.94 5.66 0.59
C ILE A 149 0.89 6.10 2.05
N GLY A 150 -0.06 5.57 2.83
CA GLY A 150 -0.13 5.71 4.28
C GLY A 150 -1.38 6.38 4.82
N MET A 151 -2.53 6.24 4.15
CA MET A 151 -3.85 6.75 4.59
C MET A 151 -3.87 8.27 4.82
N LEU A 152 -3.11 9.04 4.03
CA LEU A 152 -2.91 10.47 4.23
C LEU A 152 -4.23 11.25 4.17
N GLY A 153 -5.13 10.86 3.27
CA GLY A 153 -6.46 11.45 3.17
C GLY A 153 -7.31 11.16 4.41
N ALA A 154 -7.29 9.94 4.92
CA ALA A 154 -8.05 9.56 6.10
C ALA A 154 -7.55 10.29 7.36
N GLU A 155 -6.25 10.59 7.46
CA GLU A 155 -5.68 11.41 8.53
C GLU A 155 -6.11 12.89 8.42
N ALA A 156 -6.23 13.41 7.20
CA ALA A 156 -6.51 14.81 6.93
C ALA A 156 -8.01 15.17 6.95
N ILE A 157 -8.89 14.20 6.70
CA ILE A 157 -10.32 14.46 6.48
C ILE A 157 -11.02 15.03 7.73
N ASN A 158 -11.82 16.08 7.53
CA ASN A 158 -12.71 16.61 8.57
C ASN A 158 -14.08 15.91 8.50
N THR A 159 -14.39 15.15 9.53
CA THR A 159 -15.60 14.33 9.66
C THR A 159 -16.76 15.02 10.41
N ASP A 160 -16.62 16.30 10.80
CA ASP A 160 -17.63 17.02 11.59
C ASP A 160 -19.01 17.07 10.91
N CYS A 161 -19.07 16.95 9.60
CA CYS A 161 -20.32 16.95 8.84
C CYS A 161 -21.01 15.58 8.78
N LEU A 162 -20.37 14.49 9.25
CA LEU A 162 -20.94 13.14 9.23
C LEU A 162 -21.86 12.91 10.44
N GLU A 163 -23.00 12.28 10.17
CA GLU A 163 -24.00 11.92 11.17
C GLU A 163 -24.14 10.41 11.35
N GLY A 164 -23.71 9.65 10.35
CA GLY A 164 -23.75 8.19 10.35
C GLY A 164 -22.93 7.57 11.51
N LYS A 165 -23.47 6.48 12.06
CA LYS A 165 -22.79 5.69 13.12
C LYS A 165 -22.43 4.27 12.67
N ILE A 166 -22.86 3.91 11.48
CA ILE A 166 -22.53 2.65 10.79
C ILE A 166 -21.73 3.02 9.56
N MET A 167 -20.52 2.51 9.47
CA MET A 167 -19.66 2.66 8.31
C MET A 167 -19.44 1.31 7.64
N LEU A 168 -19.65 1.25 6.34
CA LEU A 168 -19.30 0.14 5.48
C LEU A 168 -18.06 0.58 4.69
N ASN A 169 -16.91 0.07 5.11
CA ASN A 169 -15.67 0.15 4.37
C ASN A 169 -15.61 -1.07 3.45
N ILE A 170 -15.48 -0.86 2.15
CA ILE A 170 -15.55 -1.93 1.14
C ILE A 170 -14.16 -2.24 0.59
N ASP A 171 -13.17 -2.03 1.42
CA ASP A 171 -11.75 -2.22 1.16
C ASP A 171 -11.29 -3.53 1.82
N SER A 172 -11.82 -4.66 1.30
CA SER A 172 -11.54 -6.00 1.82
C SER A 172 -11.50 -7.01 0.68
N GLU A 173 -10.47 -7.85 0.66
CA GLU A 173 -10.16 -8.75 -0.47
C GLU A 173 -10.87 -10.11 -0.38
N GLU A 174 -11.30 -10.54 0.80
CA GLU A 174 -11.83 -11.90 1.01
C GLU A 174 -13.35 -11.94 0.93
N GLU A 175 -13.88 -12.67 -0.07
CA GLU A 175 -15.32 -12.83 -0.28
C GLU A 175 -15.99 -13.51 0.93
N GLY A 176 -17.09 -12.88 1.41
CA GLY A 176 -17.90 -13.43 2.50
C GLY A 176 -17.33 -13.23 3.90
N ILE A 177 -16.19 -12.53 4.05
CA ILE A 177 -15.59 -12.21 5.33
C ILE A 177 -15.90 -10.76 5.71
N PHE A 178 -16.46 -10.57 6.91
CA PHE A 178 -16.70 -9.25 7.49
C PHE A 178 -15.71 -9.00 8.62
N LEU A 179 -14.86 -8.00 8.46
CA LEU A 179 -13.95 -7.56 9.49
C LEU A 179 -14.63 -6.47 10.35
N SER A 180 -14.72 -6.70 11.65
CA SER A 180 -15.37 -5.76 12.59
C SER A 180 -14.37 -4.87 13.33
N GLY A 181 -13.11 -4.92 12.99
CA GLY A 181 -12.05 -4.11 13.59
C GLY A 181 -10.75 -4.21 12.83
N CYS A 182 -9.82 -3.33 13.13
CA CYS A 182 -8.49 -3.31 12.54
C CYS A 182 -7.41 -3.21 13.64
N ALA A 183 -6.19 -3.58 13.28
CA ALA A 183 -5.03 -3.32 14.11
C ALA A 183 -4.65 -1.83 14.03
N GLY A 184 -4.24 -1.26 15.16
CA GLY A 184 -3.62 0.05 15.16
C GLY A 184 -2.14 -0.05 14.78
N GLY A 185 -1.59 1.01 14.20
CA GLY A 185 -0.18 1.13 13.87
C GLY A 185 0.42 2.45 14.37
N ALA A 186 1.73 2.49 14.47
CA ALA A 186 2.47 3.71 14.72
C ALA A 186 3.85 3.64 14.05
N THR A 187 4.26 4.75 13.46
CA THR A 187 5.61 4.89 12.89
C THR A 187 6.48 5.64 13.87
N LEU A 188 7.58 5.02 14.29
CA LEU A 188 8.61 5.64 15.09
C LEU A 188 9.81 6.06 14.23
N LYS A 189 10.08 7.35 14.19
CA LYS A 189 11.26 7.89 13.52
C LYS A 189 12.33 8.24 14.56
N ALA A 190 13.38 7.41 14.67
CA ALA A 190 14.48 7.64 15.59
C ALA A 190 15.66 8.30 14.86
N SER A 191 16.13 9.45 15.39
CA SER A 191 17.28 10.20 14.85
C SER A 191 18.39 10.23 15.90
N TYR A 192 19.57 9.77 15.50
CA TYR A 192 20.74 9.74 16.37
C TYR A 192 21.83 10.69 15.86
N PRO A 193 22.41 11.54 16.72
CA PRO A 193 23.55 12.37 16.34
C PRO A 193 24.77 11.49 16.10
N LEU A 194 25.37 11.61 14.93
CA LEU A 194 26.59 10.86 14.60
C LEU A 194 27.84 11.67 14.98
N LYS A 195 28.81 10.98 15.61
CA LYS A 195 30.16 11.49 15.79
C LYS A 195 31.03 10.96 14.66
N LYS A 196 31.55 11.86 13.84
CA LYS A 196 32.54 11.48 12.81
C LYS A 196 33.90 11.30 13.47
N SER A 197 34.63 10.27 13.03
CA SER A 197 36.03 10.03 13.42
C SER A 197 36.88 9.75 12.19
N ASP A 198 38.10 10.21 12.20
CA ASP A 198 39.09 9.92 11.16
C ASP A 198 39.80 8.61 11.53
N MET A 199 39.31 7.50 11.04
CA MET A 199 39.90 6.19 11.21
C MET A 199 40.54 5.71 9.90
N THR A 200 41.77 5.27 9.96
CA THR A 200 42.46 4.58 8.87
C THR A 200 42.49 3.07 9.14
N GLY A 201 42.37 2.29 8.09
CA GLY A 201 42.37 0.82 8.23
C GLY A 201 41.87 0.12 6.98
N THR A 202 41.46 -1.11 7.14
CA THR A 202 40.87 -1.93 6.08
C THR A 202 39.37 -1.68 6.02
N GLN A 203 38.89 -1.35 4.85
CA GLN A 203 37.45 -1.24 4.59
C GLN A 203 36.87 -2.62 4.26
N MET A 204 35.78 -2.98 4.92
CA MET A 204 35.08 -4.25 4.70
C MET A 204 33.61 -4.00 4.42
N SER A 205 32.98 -4.84 3.60
CA SER A 205 31.55 -4.81 3.29
C SER A 205 30.87 -6.04 3.91
N ILE A 206 29.75 -5.78 4.59
CA ILE A 206 28.88 -6.82 5.16
C ILE A 206 27.56 -6.74 4.42
N LYS A 207 27.07 -7.88 3.91
CA LYS A 207 25.80 -7.96 3.18
C LYS A 207 24.93 -9.07 3.72
N ILE A 208 23.67 -8.75 3.96
CA ILE A 208 22.62 -9.71 4.26
C ILE A 208 21.62 -9.61 3.10
N ASN A 209 21.35 -10.74 2.45
CA ASN A 209 20.42 -10.82 1.34
C ASN A 209 19.76 -12.19 1.25
N GLY A 210 18.77 -12.33 0.38
CA GLY A 210 18.09 -13.62 0.15
C GLY A 210 17.10 -13.99 1.25
N LEU A 211 16.74 -13.08 2.18
CA LEU A 211 15.71 -13.33 3.18
C LEU A 211 14.31 -13.17 2.55
N THR A 212 13.34 -13.93 3.07
CA THR A 212 11.95 -13.79 2.67
C THR A 212 11.35 -12.54 3.28
N SER A 213 10.93 -11.60 2.44
CA SER A 213 10.17 -10.41 2.86
C SER A 213 8.72 -10.78 3.22
N GLY A 214 7.95 -9.81 3.63
CA GLY A 214 6.51 -9.91 3.91
C GLY A 214 5.97 -8.67 4.57
N HIS A 215 4.65 -8.59 4.67
CA HIS A 215 4.00 -7.49 5.33
C HIS A 215 4.26 -7.53 6.85
N SER A 216 4.69 -6.40 7.42
CA SER A 216 5.07 -6.32 8.85
C SER A 216 3.91 -6.58 9.83
N GLY A 217 2.66 -6.47 9.37
CA GLY A 217 1.46 -6.81 10.14
C GLY A 217 1.04 -8.27 9.92
N THR A 218 0.55 -8.62 8.73
CA THR A 218 -0.05 -9.93 8.44
C THR A 218 0.95 -11.09 8.49
N ASP A 219 2.20 -10.87 8.06
CA ASP A 219 3.24 -11.90 8.05
C ASP A 219 4.10 -11.94 9.31
N ILE A 220 3.85 -11.09 10.32
CA ILE A 220 4.65 -11.07 11.56
C ILE A 220 4.61 -12.41 12.30
N ILE A 221 3.49 -13.12 12.20
CA ILE A 221 3.31 -14.45 12.82
C ILE A 221 4.24 -15.52 12.19
N CYS A 222 4.72 -15.31 10.99
CA CYS A 222 5.65 -16.21 10.30
C CYS A 222 7.06 -16.12 10.85
N GLN A 223 7.36 -15.19 11.75
CA GLN A 223 8.66 -14.98 12.42
C GLN A 223 9.83 -14.90 11.44
N ARG A 224 9.60 -14.31 10.25
CA ARG A 224 10.62 -14.15 9.21
C ARG A 224 11.79 -13.33 9.73
N ALA A 225 13.00 -13.68 9.29
CA ALA A 225 14.20 -12.92 9.62
C ALA A 225 14.14 -11.51 9.02
N ASN A 226 14.48 -10.49 9.81
CA ASN A 226 14.57 -9.10 9.39
C ASN A 226 16.03 -8.69 9.24
N ALA A 227 16.47 -8.38 8.03
CA ALA A 227 17.86 -8.07 7.72
C ALA A 227 18.42 -6.89 8.53
N ASN A 228 17.59 -5.88 8.84
CA ASN A 228 18.03 -4.74 9.65
C ASN A 228 18.34 -5.16 11.10
N ILE A 229 17.54 -6.05 11.68
CA ILE A 229 17.77 -6.60 13.02
C ILE A 229 19.03 -7.45 13.02
N LEU A 230 19.20 -8.31 12.02
CA LEU A 230 20.40 -9.16 11.91
C LEU A 230 21.67 -8.32 11.71
N MET A 231 21.62 -7.28 10.87
CA MET A 231 22.75 -6.36 10.68
C MET A 231 23.10 -5.65 11.99
N GLY A 232 22.09 -5.20 12.74
CA GLY A 232 22.30 -4.60 14.06
C GLY A 232 23.01 -5.55 15.04
N ARG A 233 22.64 -6.84 15.07
CA ARG A 233 23.29 -7.87 15.89
C ARG A 233 24.75 -8.08 15.47
N ILE A 234 24.99 -8.23 14.17
CA ILE A 234 26.36 -8.41 13.61
C ILE A 234 27.24 -7.22 13.97
N LEU A 235 26.76 -5.98 13.75
CA LEU A 235 27.53 -4.78 14.05
C LEU A 235 27.77 -4.60 15.56
N PHE A 236 26.83 -5.05 16.40
CA PHE A 236 26.99 -5.02 17.85
C PHE A 236 28.11 -5.94 18.32
N ASP A 237 28.27 -7.13 17.73
CA ASP A 237 29.32 -8.09 18.10
C ASP A 237 30.73 -7.57 17.76
N VAL A 238 30.87 -6.75 16.74
CA VAL A 238 32.13 -6.16 16.29
C VAL A 238 32.36 -4.70 16.70
N LYS A 239 31.45 -4.11 17.45
CA LYS A 239 31.38 -2.65 17.74
C LYS A 239 32.67 -2.04 18.31
N GLU A 240 33.44 -2.82 19.07
CA GLU A 240 34.67 -2.35 19.69
C GLU A 240 35.88 -2.34 18.70
N CYS A 241 35.72 -2.98 17.54
CA CYS A 241 36.79 -3.18 16.58
C CYS A 241 36.58 -2.42 15.28
N VAL A 242 35.43 -1.75 15.11
CA VAL A 242 35.03 -1.15 13.83
C VAL A 242 34.44 0.24 13.98
N ASN A 243 34.57 1.05 12.92
CA ASN A 243 33.75 2.22 12.69
C ASN A 243 32.83 1.99 11.49
N ILE A 244 31.60 2.44 11.58
CA ILE A 244 30.62 2.33 10.48
C ILE A 244 30.88 3.48 9.50
N VAL A 245 31.07 3.12 8.23
CA VAL A 245 31.21 4.08 7.11
C VAL A 245 29.83 4.38 6.51
N SER A 246 29.05 3.32 6.26
CA SER A 246 27.67 3.45 5.81
C SER A 246 26.85 2.23 6.26
N ILE A 247 25.55 2.43 6.38
CA ILE A 247 24.57 1.37 6.64
C ILE A 247 23.28 1.70 5.92
N SER A 248 22.65 0.70 5.31
CA SER A 248 21.34 0.79 4.68
C SER A 248 20.64 -0.56 4.71
N GLY A 249 19.32 -0.59 4.60
CA GLY A 249 18.56 -1.84 4.51
C GLY A 249 17.07 -1.63 4.56
N GLY A 250 16.34 -2.56 3.94
CA GLY A 250 14.91 -2.49 3.73
C GLY A 250 14.50 -1.42 2.71
N GLU A 251 13.25 -1.47 2.26
CA GLU A 251 12.70 -0.53 1.27
C GLU A 251 11.51 0.26 1.83
N LYS A 252 10.65 -0.40 2.58
CA LYS A 252 9.39 0.14 3.10
C LYS A 252 9.30 -0.10 4.61
N ASP A 253 8.67 0.80 5.33
CA ASP A 253 8.46 0.72 6.77
C ASP A 253 7.39 -0.33 7.16
N ASN A 254 6.48 -0.66 6.26
CA ASN A 254 5.48 -1.73 6.41
C ASN A 254 5.94 -3.10 5.89
N SER A 255 7.22 -3.26 5.52
CA SER A 255 7.78 -4.50 5.00
C SER A 255 8.90 -5.04 5.87
N ILE A 256 8.90 -6.36 6.12
CA ILE A 256 10.02 -7.06 6.78
C ILE A 256 11.24 -6.98 5.85
N ALA A 257 12.31 -6.35 6.30
CA ALA A 257 13.50 -6.07 5.49
C ALA A 257 14.18 -7.35 5.00
N PRO A 258 14.24 -7.62 3.67
CA PRO A 258 14.87 -8.82 3.13
C PRO A 258 16.37 -8.68 2.89
N PHE A 259 16.90 -7.47 2.94
CA PHE A 259 18.32 -7.18 2.75
C PHE A 259 18.80 -6.03 3.63
N ALA A 260 20.09 -6.03 3.94
CA ALA A 260 20.80 -4.93 4.57
C ALA A 260 22.28 -4.96 4.17
N ASP A 261 22.85 -3.77 3.99
CA ASP A 261 24.26 -3.57 3.63
C ASP A 261 24.93 -2.65 4.65
N ALA A 262 26.17 -2.98 5.04
CA ALA A 262 27.02 -2.10 5.83
C ALA A 262 28.43 -2.06 5.26
N VAL A 263 29.05 -0.90 5.34
CA VAL A 263 30.49 -0.72 5.10
C VAL A 263 31.11 -0.28 6.40
N ILE A 264 32.14 -1.01 6.81
CA ILE A 264 32.88 -0.77 8.06
C ILE A 264 34.36 -0.53 7.79
N MET A 265 35.04 0.15 8.71
CA MET A 265 36.47 0.38 8.71
C MET A 265 37.07 -0.26 9.98
N THR A 266 38.16 -1.00 9.85
CA THR A 266 38.84 -1.65 10.98
C THR A 266 40.36 -1.68 10.84
N GLN A 267 41.05 -1.69 11.97
CA GLN A 267 42.50 -1.97 12.04
C GLN A 267 42.81 -3.43 12.35
N GLU A 268 41.79 -4.24 12.71
CA GLU A 268 41.89 -5.61 13.14
C GLU A 268 41.14 -6.57 12.19
N ALA A 269 41.42 -6.50 10.87
CA ALA A 269 40.65 -7.17 9.84
C ALA A 269 40.46 -8.68 10.07
N ASP A 270 41.50 -9.39 10.47
CA ASP A 270 41.45 -10.85 10.71
C ASP A 270 40.54 -11.19 11.89
N LYS A 271 40.65 -10.46 12.98
CA LYS A 271 39.81 -10.64 14.17
C LYS A 271 38.32 -10.33 13.85
N VAL A 272 38.05 -9.23 13.10
CA VAL A 272 36.70 -8.89 12.67
C VAL A 272 36.13 -9.96 11.77
N THR A 273 36.91 -10.50 10.83
CA THR A 273 36.50 -11.61 9.96
C THR A 273 36.10 -12.83 10.75
N GLU A 274 36.90 -13.23 11.76
CA GLU A 274 36.58 -14.35 12.62
C GLU A 274 35.25 -14.14 13.39
N LEU A 275 35.08 -12.96 14.00
CA LEU A 275 33.84 -12.62 14.72
C LEU A 275 32.64 -12.65 13.79
N LEU A 276 32.74 -12.04 12.59
CA LEU A 276 31.67 -12.03 11.61
C LEU A 276 31.25 -13.44 11.16
N ASN A 277 32.23 -14.32 10.92
CA ASN A 277 31.96 -15.70 10.55
C ASN A 277 31.28 -16.48 11.70
N ASN A 278 31.71 -16.28 12.94
CA ASN A 278 31.07 -16.91 14.10
C ASN A 278 29.62 -16.46 14.25
N THR A 279 29.36 -15.16 14.21
CA THR A 279 27.99 -14.63 14.26
C THR A 279 27.14 -15.11 13.08
N ALA A 280 27.68 -15.15 11.86
CA ALA A 280 26.96 -15.67 10.69
C ALA A 280 26.55 -17.15 10.86
N ASN A 281 27.40 -17.98 11.47
CA ASN A 281 27.06 -19.38 11.72
C ASN A 281 25.96 -19.51 12.76
N VAL A 282 26.01 -18.74 13.86
CA VAL A 282 24.92 -18.69 14.86
C VAL A 282 23.60 -18.28 14.23
N LEU A 283 23.61 -17.23 13.41
CA LEU A 283 22.40 -16.76 12.74
C LEU A 283 21.83 -17.79 11.76
N LYS A 284 22.67 -18.50 11.02
CA LYS A 284 22.23 -19.60 10.13
C LYS A 284 21.56 -20.73 10.90
N GLU A 285 22.08 -21.11 12.04
CA GLU A 285 21.47 -22.13 12.91
C GLU A 285 20.14 -21.65 13.49
N GLU A 286 20.09 -20.40 13.99
CA GLU A 286 18.89 -19.81 14.57
C GLU A 286 17.73 -19.72 13.58
N TYR A 287 18.01 -19.36 12.34
CA TYR A 287 17.00 -19.19 11.28
C TYR A 287 16.95 -20.35 10.27
N SER A 288 17.58 -21.47 10.54
CA SER A 288 17.67 -22.61 9.61
C SER A 288 16.31 -23.13 9.15
N CYS A 289 15.29 -23.04 9.99
CA CYS A 289 13.92 -23.44 9.65
C CYS A 289 13.12 -22.35 8.90
N LEU A 290 13.60 -21.10 8.86
CA LEU A 290 12.91 -19.95 8.28
C LEU A 290 13.63 -19.42 7.03
N LEU A 291 14.89 -19.84 6.80
CA LEU A 291 15.61 -19.53 5.58
C LEU A 291 15.19 -20.51 4.50
N TYR A 292 14.67 -20.00 3.41
CA TYR A 292 14.36 -20.83 2.24
C TYR A 292 15.66 -21.30 1.61
N THR A 293 16.06 -22.52 1.90
CA THR A 293 17.26 -23.17 1.32
C THR A 293 16.88 -24.01 0.10
N SER A 294 16.18 -23.45 -0.88
CA SER A 294 16.17 -24.05 -2.21
C SER A 294 17.38 -23.52 -2.95
N PRO A 295 18.38 -24.35 -3.30
CA PRO A 295 19.51 -23.91 -4.11
C PRO A 295 18.96 -23.51 -5.48
N SER A 296 18.87 -22.21 -5.73
CA SER A 296 18.70 -21.69 -7.08
C SER A 296 19.96 -21.99 -7.86
N PRO A 297 19.88 -22.42 -9.13
CA PRO A 297 21.06 -22.57 -9.99
C PRO A 297 21.87 -21.25 -10.14
N ARG A 298 21.33 -20.12 -9.70
CA ARG A 298 22.01 -18.82 -9.66
C ARG A 298 22.85 -18.61 -8.39
N ASP A 299 22.55 -19.32 -7.29
CA ASP A 299 23.25 -19.14 -6.01
C ASP A 299 24.65 -19.79 -6.02
N GLY A 300 24.90 -20.72 -6.94
CA GLY A 300 26.23 -21.31 -7.16
C GLY A 300 27.25 -20.41 -7.86
N ALA A 301 26.86 -19.23 -8.34
CA ALA A 301 27.72 -18.32 -9.11
C ALA A 301 28.31 -17.16 -8.29
N THR A 302 27.92 -16.98 -7.02
CA THR A 302 28.32 -15.81 -6.20
C THR A 302 29.17 -16.15 -4.98
N SER A 303 29.59 -17.42 -4.81
CA SER A 303 30.58 -17.78 -3.81
C SER A 303 31.97 -17.95 -4.47
N ARG A 304 32.55 -16.84 -4.91
CA ARG A 304 34.00 -16.68 -5.09
C ARG A 304 34.44 -15.30 -4.66
#